data_a0ff952f0a6d2e909bc4bc2956f6c850
#
_entry.id   a0ff952f0a6d2e909bc4bc2956f6c850
#
_cell.length_a   1.000
_cell.length_b   1.000
_cell.length_c   1.000
_cell.angle_alpha   90.00
_cell.angle_beta   90.00
_cell.angle_gamma   90.00
#
_symmetry.space_group_name_H-M   'P 1'
#
loop_
_entity.id
_entity.type
_entity.pdbx_description
1 polymer ?
#
loop_
_entity_poly.entity_id
_entity_poly.type
_entity_poly.pdbx_seq_one_letter_code
_entity_poly.pdbx_strand_id
1 'polypeptide(L)'
;MATKKFKLTDDTIVIDGITLHRIKALRSFGNVTKGNLGGWVEKEENLSQLGDAWIDENAKVYGNAYIFENALISGEAMIYGHASIYGNARIGGNASIYGDVTIYGHARIYGCARIYGHSRITDDVYIHGNANIYGYSIIHGTANVYGDSKIHGVSNVCGNAEIYGNAEISDGARCSGNAEICGDAKVCHICNK
;
A
#
# COMPACT_ATOMS: atom_id res chain seq x y z
N MET A 1 -1.46 -8.35 -32.18
CA MET A 1 -0.69 -8.22 -30.90
C MET A 1 -1.29 -7.07 -30.11
N ALA A 2 -1.62 -7.28 -28.84
CA ALA A 2 -2.10 -6.18 -28.00
C ALA A 2 -0.98 -5.14 -27.86
N THR A 3 -1.30 -3.86 -28.06
CA THR A 3 -0.34 -2.76 -27.88
C THR A 3 0.03 -2.64 -26.42
N LYS A 4 1.34 -2.68 -26.09
CA LYS A 4 1.84 -2.47 -24.73
C LYS A 4 1.28 -1.15 -24.14
N LYS A 5 0.93 -1.16 -22.87
CA LYS A 5 0.45 0.01 -22.13
C LYS A 5 1.58 0.99 -21.85
N PHE A 6 2.74 0.48 -21.45
CA PHE A 6 3.94 1.25 -21.13
C PHE A 6 5.22 0.52 -21.58
N LYS A 7 6.32 1.22 -21.50
CA LYS A 7 7.67 0.66 -21.64
C LYS A 7 8.60 1.22 -20.57
N LEU A 8 9.68 0.54 -20.31
CA LEU A 8 10.83 1.06 -19.57
C LEU A 8 11.57 2.06 -20.44
N THR A 9 12.12 3.11 -19.84
CA THR A 9 13.01 4.08 -20.48
C THR A 9 14.48 3.80 -20.13
N ASP A 10 15.39 4.55 -20.74
CA ASP A 10 16.81 4.49 -20.41
C ASP A 10 17.18 5.33 -19.17
N ASP A 11 16.22 6.16 -18.68
CA ASP A 11 16.38 6.88 -17.42
C ASP A 11 16.38 5.88 -16.26
N THR A 12 17.41 5.92 -15.43
CA THR A 12 17.59 4.99 -14.33
C THR A 12 17.98 5.67 -13.03
N ILE A 13 17.61 5.05 -11.93
CA ILE A 13 18.11 5.33 -10.59
C ILE A 13 18.57 4.03 -9.94
N VAL A 14 19.45 4.12 -8.95
CA VAL A 14 19.90 2.95 -8.18
C VAL A 14 19.50 3.12 -6.72
N ILE A 15 18.85 2.08 -6.16
CA ILE A 15 18.45 2.01 -4.76
C ILE A 15 18.93 0.67 -4.20
N ASP A 16 19.74 0.70 -3.17
CA ASP A 16 20.29 -0.50 -2.51
C ASP A 16 20.94 -1.49 -3.49
N GLY A 17 21.58 -0.98 -4.55
CA GLY A 17 22.22 -1.78 -5.59
C GLY A 17 21.27 -2.30 -6.67
N ILE A 18 19.97 -1.99 -6.59
CA ILE A 18 18.96 -2.37 -7.59
C ILE A 18 18.75 -1.20 -8.56
N THR A 19 18.85 -1.46 -9.87
CA THR A 19 18.59 -0.48 -10.90
C THR A 19 17.09 -0.42 -11.22
N LEU A 20 16.51 0.75 -11.08
CA LEU A 20 15.12 1.01 -11.46
C LEU A 20 15.07 1.87 -12.73
N HIS A 21 14.13 1.58 -13.59
CA HIS A 21 13.87 2.29 -14.85
C HIS A 21 12.61 3.13 -14.73
N ARG A 22 12.66 4.33 -15.30
CA ARG A 22 11.46 5.14 -15.42
C ARG A 22 10.51 4.55 -16.44
N ILE A 23 9.20 4.57 -16.17
CA ILE A 23 8.20 4.07 -17.11
C ILE A 23 7.64 5.21 -17.98
N LYS A 24 7.21 4.87 -19.21
CA LYS A 24 6.58 5.81 -20.14
C LYS A 24 5.34 5.17 -20.78
N ALA A 25 4.22 5.88 -20.72
CA ALA A 25 2.95 5.45 -21.31
C ALA A 25 3.04 5.43 -22.85
N LEU A 26 2.65 4.32 -23.46
CA LEU A 26 2.62 4.13 -24.92
C LEU A 26 1.23 4.37 -25.52
N ARG A 27 0.19 4.37 -24.70
CA ARG A 27 -1.19 4.71 -25.05
C ARG A 27 -1.85 5.45 -23.89
N SER A 28 -2.97 6.10 -24.14
CA SER A 28 -3.79 6.70 -23.07
C SER A 28 -4.67 5.63 -22.43
N PHE A 29 -4.87 5.73 -21.10
CA PHE A 29 -5.72 4.86 -20.29
C PHE A 29 -6.01 5.56 -18.96
N GLY A 30 -7.19 5.33 -18.37
CA GLY A 30 -7.59 6.04 -17.15
C GLY A 30 -7.32 7.55 -17.25
N ASN A 31 -6.57 8.09 -16.32
CA ASN A 31 -6.14 9.51 -16.31
C ASN A 31 -4.72 9.71 -16.90
N VAL A 32 -4.13 8.68 -17.48
CA VAL A 32 -2.77 8.75 -18.05
C VAL A 32 -2.84 9.01 -19.55
N THR A 33 -2.13 10.03 -20.02
CA THR A 33 -2.04 10.38 -21.44
C THR A 33 -0.81 9.70 -22.06
N LYS A 34 -0.95 9.26 -23.33
CA LYS A 34 0.19 8.73 -24.10
C LYS A 34 1.37 9.69 -24.05
N GLY A 35 2.53 9.15 -23.70
CA GLY A 35 3.79 9.91 -23.58
C GLY A 35 4.10 10.35 -22.15
N ASN A 36 3.13 10.31 -21.21
CA ASN A 36 3.43 10.62 -19.81
C ASN A 36 4.54 9.72 -19.28
N LEU A 37 5.45 10.33 -18.54
CA LEU A 37 6.42 9.62 -17.71
C LEU A 37 5.74 9.27 -16.39
N GLY A 38 5.98 8.06 -15.92
CA GLY A 38 5.53 7.60 -14.61
C GLY A 38 6.67 7.48 -13.62
N GLY A 39 6.51 6.65 -12.60
CA GLY A 39 7.50 6.36 -11.58
C GLY A 39 8.58 5.37 -12.05
N TRP A 40 9.13 4.65 -11.09
CA TRP A 40 10.31 3.82 -11.25
C TRP A 40 10.02 2.35 -10.94
N VAL A 41 10.42 1.46 -11.83
CA VAL A 41 10.27 0.01 -11.64
C VAL A 41 11.57 -0.73 -11.93
N GLU A 42 11.79 -1.85 -11.30
CA GLU A 42 12.94 -2.71 -11.59
C GLU A 42 12.76 -3.44 -12.92
N LYS A 43 11.55 -3.91 -13.20
CA LYS A 43 11.22 -4.74 -14.36
C LYS A 43 9.78 -4.54 -14.81
N GLU A 44 9.47 -4.92 -16.06
CA GLU A 44 8.10 -4.76 -16.60
C GLU A 44 7.06 -5.52 -15.76
N GLU A 45 7.41 -6.62 -15.14
CA GLU A 45 6.52 -7.45 -14.32
C GLU A 45 6.04 -6.75 -13.04
N ASN A 46 6.66 -5.66 -12.63
CA ASN A 46 6.19 -4.89 -11.46
C ASN A 46 4.86 -4.16 -11.70
N LEU A 47 4.51 -3.90 -12.96
CA LEU A 47 3.27 -3.21 -13.33
C LEU A 47 2.54 -3.96 -14.45
N SER A 48 1.25 -4.23 -14.27
CA SER A 48 0.43 -4.88 -15.29
C SER A 48 0.33 -4.07 -16.57
N GLN A 49 0.45 -4.73 -17.72
CA GLN A 49 0.16 -4.18 -19.04
C GLN A 49 -1.35 -4.05 -19.30
N LEU A 50 -2.20 -4.66 -18.46
CA LEU A 50 -3.66 -4.61 -18.51
C LEU A 50 -4.22 -3.65 -17.48
N GLY A 51 -5.48 -3.23 -17.67
CA GLY A 51 -6.16 -2.32 -16.74
C GLY A 51 -5.56 -0.92 -16.71
N ASP A 52 -5.97 -0.12 -15.73
CA ASP A 52 -5.60 1.28 -15.58
C ASP A 52 -4.56 1.54 -14.49
N ALA A 53 -3.99 0.45 -13.90
CA ALA A 53 -2.95 0.59 -12.88
C ALA A 53 -1.79 1.45 -13.38
N TRP A 54 -1.30 2.34 -12.51
CA TRP A 54 -0.18 3.22 -12.82
C TRP A 54 0.70 3.49 -11.59
N ILE A 55 1.97 3.67 -11.87
CA ILE A 55 2.96 4.16 -10.91
C ILE A 55 3.35 5.55 -11.41
N ASP A 56 3.16 6.56 -10.59
CA ASP A 56 3.31 7.97 -10.95
C ASP A 56 4.39 8.68 -10.13
N GLU A 57 4.72 9.88 -10.54
CA GLU A 57 5.68 10.76 -9.87
C GLU A 57 7.04 10.09 -9.60
N ASN A 58 7.44 10.02 -8.33
CA ASN A 58 8.70 9.42 -7.88
C ASN A 58 8.50 8.07 -7.16
N ALA A 59 7.31 7.51 -7.24
CA ALA A 59 7.02 6.21 -6.62
C ALA A 59 7.90 5.11 -7.22
N LYS A 60 8.28 4.15 -6.39
CA LYS A 60 9.24 3.11 -6.69
C LYS A 60 8.64 1.74 -6.41
N VAL A 61 8.67 0.85 -7.40
CA VAL A 61 8.16 -0.52 -7.26
C VAL A 61 9.21 -1.50 -7.76
N TYR A 62 9.65 -2.44 -6.92
CA TYR A 62 10.74 -3.34 -7.25
C TYR A 62 10.63 -4.70 -6.53
N GLY A 63 11.61 -5.57 -6.74
CA GLY A 63 11.54 -6.95 -6.27
C GLY A 63 10.46 -7.74 -7.02
N ASN A 64 9.70 -8.49 -6.27
CA ASN A 64 8.56 -9.25 -6.79
C ASN A 64 7.22 -8.57 -6.52
N ALA A 65 7.24 -7.28 -6.19
CA ALA A 65 6.01 -6.51 -6.02
C ALA A 65 5.27 -6.36 -7.35
N TYR A 66 3.92 -6.47 -7.31
CA TYR A 66 3.08 -6.44 -8.49
C TYR A 66 1.87 -5.50 -8.31
N ILE A 67 1.75 -4.55 -9.23
CA ILE A 67 0.68 -3.54 -9.26
C ILE A 67 -0.21 -3.82 -10.47
N PHE A 68 -1.52 -3.99 -10.26
CA PHE A 68 -2.43 -4.39 -11.33
C PHE A 68 -3.87 -3.84 -11.16
N GLU A 69 -4.77 -4.19 -12.07
CA GLU A 69 -6.12 -3.66 -12.19
C GLU A 69 -6.15 -2.14 -12.35
N ASN A 70 -6.61 -1.38 -11.36
CA ASN A 70 -6.74 0.07 -11.38
C ASN A 70 -5.97 0.75 -10.24
N ALA A 71 -5.03 0.04 -9.62
CA ALA A 71 -4.27 0.57 -8.49
C ALA A 71 -3.38 1.74 -8.93
N LEU A 72 -3.33 2.78 -8.10
CA LEU A 72 -2.50 3.97 -8.33
C LEU A 72 -1.47 4.12 -7.22
N ILE A 73 -0.20 4.19 -7.60
CA ILE A 73 0.92 4.43 -6.69
C ILE A 73 1.52 5.78 -7.07
N SER A 74 1.72 6.68 -6.10
CA SER A 74 2.19 8.04 -6.36
C SER A 74 3.10 8.59 -5.25
N GLY A 75 3.53 9.83 -5.39
CA GLY A 75 4.43 10.50 -4.45
C GLY A 75 5.81 9.85 -4.40
N GLU A 76 6.32 9.65 -3.20
CA GLU A 76 7.61 8.96 -2.94
C GLU A 76 7.38 7.52 -2.40
N ALA A 77 6.20 6.95 -2.62
CA ALA A 77 5.87 5.63 -2.08
C ALA A 77 6.84 4.56 -2.59
N MET A 78 7.24 3.65 -1.69
CA MET A 78 8.12 2.52 -1.99
C MET A 78 7.38 1.20 -1.76
N ILE A 79 7.31 0.36 -2.80
CA ILE A 79 6.62 -0.93 -2.74
C ILE A 79 7.58 -2.01 -3.25
N TYR A 80 7.87 -3.01 -2.41
CA TYR A 80 8.85 -4.03 -2.75
C TYR A 80 8.59 -5.39 -2.04
N GLY A 81 9.50 -6.33 -2.19
CA GLY A 81 9.30 -7.69 -1.70
C GLY A 81 8.32 -8.45 -2.58
N HIS A 82 7.30 -9.05 -2.01
CA HIS A 82 6.23 -9.79 -2.70
C HIS A 82 4.86 -9.09 -2.55
N ALA A 83 4.85 -7.77 -2.37
CA ALA A 83 3.63 -7.02 -2.19
C ALA A 83 2.73 -7.07 -3.43
N SER A 84 1.44 -7.29 -3.25
CA SER A 84 0.43 -7.29 -4.29
C SER A 84 -0.60 -6.20 -4.05
N ILE A 85 -0.69 -5.23 -4.97
CA ILE A 85 -1.56 -4.07 -4.86
C ILE A 85 -2.49 -4.05 -6.06
N TYR A 86 -3.81 -4.07 -5.84
CA TYR A 86 -4.79 -4.14 -6.92
C TYR A 86 -6.15 -3.53 -6.55
N GLY A 87 -7.18 -3.77 -7.38
CA GLY A 87 -8.46 -3.11 -7.21
C GLY A 87 -8.37 -1.63 -7.57
N ASN A 88 -8.99 -0.81 -6.76
CA ASN A 88 -8.93 0.64 -6.85
C ASN A 88 -8.07 1.25 -5.72
N ALA A 89 -7.10 0.49 -5.22
CA ALA A 89 -6.22 0.92 -4.14
C ALA A 89 -5.39 2.15 -4.55
N ARG A 90 -5.22 3.09 -3.63
CA ARG A 90 -4.41 4.30 -3.84
C ARG A 90 -3.36 4.42 -2.75
N ILE A 91 -2.11 4.46 -3.16
CA ILE A 91 -0.97 4.56 -2.25
C ILE A 91 -0.13 5.76 -2.65
N GLY A 92 0.21 6.60 -1.69
CA GLY A 92 0.96 7.82 -1.97
C GLY A 92 1.71 8.35 -0.75
N GLY A 93 2.17 9.60 -0.86
CA GLY A 93 3.03 10.19 0.16
C GLY A 93 4.38 9.48 0.21
N ASN A 94 4.88 9.22 1.42
CA ASN A 94 6.11 8.49 1.71
C ASN A 94 5.82 7.07 2.26
N ALA A 95 4.72 6.47 1.85
CA ALA A 95 4.33 5.14 2.34
C ALA A 95 5.35 4.07 1.92
N SER A 96 5.65 3.13 2.83
CA SER A 96 6.56 2.01 2.58
C SER A 96 5.82 0.68 2.78
N ILE A 97 5.71 -0.12 1.73
CA ILE A 97 4.97 -1.39 1.73
C ILE A 97 5.87 -2.50 1.24
N TYR A 98 6.07 -3.53 2.07
CA TYR A 98 7.00 -4.61 1.72
C TYR A 98 6.67 -5.94 2.42
N GLY A 99 7.36 -7.01 2.02
CA GLY A 99 7.03 -8.37 2.45
C GLY A 99 5.90 -8.97 1.61
N ASP A 100 5.10 -9.86 2.19
CA ASP A 100 4.01 -10.55 1.51
C ASP A 100 2.66 -9.83 1.72
N VAL A 101 2.67 -8.51 1.62
CA VAL A 101 1.50 -7.67 1.85
C VAL A 101 0.51 -7.73 0.69
N THR A 102 -0.78 -7.78 1.00
CA THR A 102 -1.85 -7.71 0.00
C THR A 102 -2.76 -6.51 0.30
N ILE A 103 -2.92 -5.60 -0.66
CA ILE A 103 -3.77 -4.41 -0.55
C ILE A 103 -4.69 -4.35 -1.75
N TYR A 104 -6.01 -4.25 -1.51
CA TYR A 104 -7.00 -4.19 -2.59
C TYR A 104 -8.28 -3.46 -2.18
N GLY A 105 -9.32 -3.53 -3.03
CA GLY A 105 -10.55 -2.78 -2.80
C GLY A 105 -10.37 -1.30 -3.14
N HIS A 106 -10.81 -0.43 -2.27
CA HIS A 106 -10.67 1.03 -2.36
C HIS A 106 -9.74 1.59 -1.28
N ALA A 107 -8.83 0.75 -0.76
CA ALA A 107 -7.91 1.12 0.30
C ALA A 107 -7.07 2.36 -0.08
N ARG A 108 -6.92 3.29 0.87
CA ARG A 108 -6.15 4.52 0.72
C ARG A 108 -5.05 4.57 1.76
N ILE A 109 -3.80 4.65 1.31
CA ILE A 109 -2.64 4.64 2.18
C ILE A 109 -1.74 5.83 1.83
N TYR A 110 -1.51 6.69 2.81
CA TYR A 110 -0.76 7.94 2.62
C TYR A 110 0.14 8.25 3.82
N GLY A 111 0.74 9.43 3.81
CA GLY A 111 1.66 9.87 4.85
C GLY A 111 2.95 9.09 4.83
N CYS A 112 3.45 8.73 5.99
CA CYS A 112 4.64 7.90 6.20
C CYS A 112 4.26 6.49 6.72
N ALA A 113 3.10 5.99 6.34
CA ALA A 113 2.62 4.68 6.79
C ALA A 113 3.57 3.56 6.36
N ARG A 114 3.80 2.59 7.26
CA ARG A 114 4.61 1.40 7.00
C ARG A 114 3.76 0.15 7.13
N ILE A 115 3.69 -0.65 6.06
CA ILE A 115 2.90 -1.89 6.06
C ILE A 115 3.78 -3.03 5.57
N TYR A 116 3.96 -4.06 6.40
CA TYR A 116 4.86 -5.15 6.07
C TYR A 116 4.47 -6.49 6.71
N GLY A 117 5.31 -7.50 6.50
CA GLY A 117 5.02 -8.87 6.93
C GLY A 117 4.03 -9.55 6.00
N HIS A 118 2.96 -10.11 6.54
CA HIS A 118 1.87 -10.80 5.83
C HIS A 118 0.54 -10.07 6.00
N SER A 119 0.59 -8.73 6.09
CA SER A 119 -0.61 -7.92 6.37
C SER A 119 -1.55 -7.88 5.17
N ARG A 120 -2.86 -7.85 5.44
CA ARG A 120 -3.91 -7.70 4.43
C ARG A 120 -4.77 -6.48 4.71
N ILE A 121 -4.88 -5.59 3.72
CA ILE A 121 -5.68 -4.37 3.78
C ILE A 121 -6.68 -4.42 2.64
N THR A 122 -7.97 -4.25 2.93
CA THR A 122 -9.02 -4.33 1.91
C THR A 122 -10.15 -3.34 2.15
N ASP A 123 -11.13 -3.32 1.26
CA ASP A 123 -12.34 -2.49 1.30
C ASP A 123 -12.03 -0.99 1.25
N ASP A 124 -12.72 -0.16 2.04
CA ASP A 124 -12.61 1.31 2.02
C ASP A 124 -11.69 1.85 3.14
N VAL A 125 -10.70 1.07 3.55
CA VAL A 125 -9.78 1.42 4.64
C VAL A 125 -8.96 2.66 4.32
N TYR A 126 -8.78 3.53 5.31
CA TYR A 126 -7.89 4.69 5.23
C TYR A 126 -6.76 4.56 6.26
N ILE A 127 -5.51 4.56 5.79
CA ILE A 127 -4.30 4.48 6.63
C ILE A 127 -3.41 5.66 6.30
N HIS A 128 -3.03 6.44 7.32
CA HIS A 128 -2.19 7.61 7.10
C HIS A 128 -1.35 8.00 8.34
N GLY A 129 -0.73 9.17 8.31
CA GLY A 129 0.21 9.56 9.36
C GLY A 129 1.46 8.69 9.35
N ASN A 130 1.89 8.21 10.50
CA ASN A 130 3.04 7.32 10.69
C ASN A 130 2.59 5.90 11.12
N ALA A 131 1.38 5.50 10.78
CA ALA A 131 0.83 4.21 11.17
C ALA A 131 1.75 3.05 10.76
N ASN A 132 1.95 2.10 11.66
CA ASN A 132 2.84 0.96 11.48
C ASN A 132 2.06 -0.36 11.60
N ILE A 133 1.90 -1.08 10.50
CA ILE A 133 1.06 -2.29 10.41
C ILE A 133 1.91 -3.45 9.94
N TYR A 134 1.95 -4.53 10.74
CA TYR A 134 2.81 -5.66 10.43
C TYR A 134 2.33 -6.99 11.01
N GLY A 135 3.11 -8.05 10.79
CA GLY A 135 2.73 -9.40 11.19
C GLY A 135 1.68 -9.97 10.25
N TYR A 136 0.67 -10.59 10.79
CA TYR A 136 -0.48 -11.17 10.07
C TYR A 136 -1.75 -10.34 10.28
N SER A 137 -1.61 -9.01 10.36
CA SER A 137 -2.72 -8.10 10.63
C SER A 137 -3.69 -8.04 9.45
N ILE A 138 -4.98 -7.99 9.73
CA ILE A 138 -6.04 -7.82 8.74
C ILE A 138 -6.79 -6.53 9.08
N ILE A 139 -6.89 -5.62 8.12
CA ILE A 139 -7.65 -4.38 8.26
C ILE A 139 -8.64 -4.29 7.11
N HIS A 140 -9.93 -4.12 7.44
CA HIS A 140 -10.98 -4.11 6.44
C HIS A 140 -12.21 -3.26 6.85
N GLY A 141 -13.24 -3.20 5.99
CA GLY A 141 -14.39 -2.33 6.19
C GLY A 141 -14.07 -0.88 5.85
N THR A 142 -14.44 0.04 6.72
CA THR A 142 -14.16 1.48 6.58
C THR A 142 -13.24 2.00 7.68
N ALA A 143 -12.37 1.12 8.20
CA ALA A 143 -11.49 1.45 9.31
C ALA A 143 -10.53 2.61 8.95
N ASN A 144 -10.28 3.47 9.91
CA ASN A 144 -9.36 4.61 9.81
C ASN A 144 -8.20 4.44 10.81
N VAL A 145 -6.97 4.38 10.31
CA VAL A 145 -5.78 4.11 11.13
C VAL A 145 -4.74 5.20 10.88
N TYR A 146 -4.39 5.98 11.91
CA TYR A 146 -3.50 7.12 11.75
C TYR A 146 -2.68 7.48 13.00
N GLY A 147 -1.96 8.60 12.94
CA GLY A 147 -1.04 8.98 14.00
C GLY A 147 0.20 8.09 14.00
N ASP A 148 0.70 7.77 15.17
CA ASP A 148 1.83 6.87 15.42
C ASP A 148 1.36 5.47 15.86
N SER A 149 0.13 5.10 15.46
CA SER A 149 -0.51 3.84 15.85
C SER A 149 0.22 2.60 15.33
N LYS A 150 0.14 1.51 16.08
CA LYS A 150 0.76 0.22 15.74
C LYS A 150 -0.29 -0.88 15.74
N ILE A 151 -0.35 -1.65 14.67
CA ILE A 151 -1.21 -2.83 14.55
C ILE A 151 -0.35 -4.01 14.12
N HIS A 152 -0.28 -5.04 14.94
CA HIS A 152 0.62 -6.16 14.66
C HIS A 152 0.14 -7.51 15.23
N GLY A 153 0.99 -8.54 15.12
CA GLY A 153 0.62 -9.90 15.49
C GLY A 153 -0.40 -10.49 14.51
N VAL A 154 -1.49 -11.06 15.03
CA VAL A 154 -2.60 -11.65 14.26
C VAL A 154 -3.88 -10.79 14.42
N SER A 155 -3.72 -9.50 14.56
CA SER A 155 -4.80 -8.56 14.88
C SER A 155 -5.78 -8.37 13.74
N ASN A 156 -7.05 -8.11 14.08
CA ASN A 156 -8.11 -7.82 13.11
C ASN A 156 -8.81 -6.50 13.47
N VAL A 157 -8.74 -5.52 12.56
CA VAL A 157 -9.41 -4.24 12.68
C VAL A 157 -10.44 -4.11 11.56
N CYS A 158 -11.71 -3.89 11.90
CA CYS A 158 -12.80 -3.89 10.93
C CYS A 158 -13.98 -2.99 11.30
N GLY A 159 -14.96 -2.94 10.40
CA GLY A 159 -16.09 -2.03 10.55
C GLY A 159 -15.67 -0.59 10.36
N ASN A 160 -16.18 0.31 11.17
CA ASN A 160 -15.85 1.74 11.19
C ASN A 160 -14.85 2.07 12.32
N ALA A 161 -13.96 1.13 12.67
CA ALA A 161 -13.02 1.33 13.77
C ALA A 161 -12.06 2.48 13.48
N GLU A 162 -11.78 3.29 14.49
CA GLU A 162 -10.84 4.41 14.43
C GLU A 162 -9.69 4.18 15.41
N ILE A 163 -8.46 4.08 14.90
CA ILE A 163 -7.25 3.76 15.66
C ILE A 163 -6.24 4.88 15.45
N TYR A 164 -5.87 5.61 16.49
CA TYR A 164 -4.99 6.76 16.34
C TYR A 164 -4.16 7.10 17.59
N GLY A 165 -3.38 8.19 17.52
CA GLY A 165 -2.41 8.53 18.55
C GLY A 165 -1.26 7.53 18.56
N ASN A 166 -0.86 7.06 19.72
CA ASN A 166 0.16 6.03 19.92
C ASN A 166 -0.48 4.65 20.22
N ALA A 167 -1.75 4.44 19.84
CA ALA A 167 -2.48 3.21 20.16
C ALA A 167 -1.78 1.97 19.58
N GLU A 168 -1.78 0.88 20.34
CA GLU A 168 -1.15 -0.39 19.97
C GLU A 168 -2.19 -1.52 20.00
N ILE A 169 -2.38 -2.20 18.87
CA ILE A 169 -3.27 -3.35 18.72
C ILE A 169 -2.42 -4.57 18.40
N SER A 170 -2.48 -5.60 19.24
CA SER A 170 -1.57 -6.74 19.13
C SER A 170 -2.22 -8.08 19.51
N ASP A 171 -1.49 -9.17 19.29
CA ASP A 171 -1.71 -10.49 19.87
C ASP A 171 -3.12 -11.05 19.71
N GLY A 172 -3.67 -11.00 18.50
CA GLY A 172 -4.99 -11.54 18.20
C GLY A 172 -6.16 -10.64 18.60
N ALA A 173 -5.89 -9.39 18.97
CA ALA A 173 -6.93 -8.43 19.29
C ALA A 173 -7.87 -8.20 18.12
N ARG A 174 -9.15 -8.02 18.39
CA ARG A 174 -10.18 -7.70 17.42
C ARG A 174 -10.86 -6.37 17.77
N CYS A 175 -10.71 -5.38 16.91
CA CYS A 175 -11.36 -4.10 17.00
C CYS A 175 -12.42 -4.01 15.89
N SER A 176 -13.69 -3.84 16.25
CA SER A 176 -14.80 -3.92 15.28
C SER A 176 -15.92 -2.93 15.59
N GLY A 177 -16.88 -2.81 14.67
CA GLY A 177 -17.98 -1.86 14.80
C GLY A 177 -17.47 -0.42 14.73
N ASN A 178 -17.85 0.39 15.70
CA ASN A 178 -17.43 1.79 15.85
C ASN A 178 -16.37 1.95 16.96
N ALA A 179 -15.49 0.96 17.14
CA ALA A 179 -14.46 1.02 18.17
C ALA A 179 -13.54 2.23 17.94
N GLU A 180 -13.33 3.03 18.97
CA GLU A 180 -12.38 4.14 18.97
C GLU A 180 -11.26 3.82 19.96
N ILE A 181 -10.02 3.74 19.49
CA ILE A 181 -8.85 3.39 20.28
C ILE A 181 -7.76 4.43 20.01
N CYS A 182 -7.42 5.18 21.03
CA CYS A 182 -6.55 6.35 20.89
C CYS A 182 -5.59 6.56 22.06
N GLY A 183 -4.79 7.61 21.97
CA GLY A 183 -3.78 7.93 22.97
C GLY A 183 -2.73 6.84 23.07
N ASP A 184 -2.38 6.42 24.27
CA ASP A 184 -1.41 5.35 24.55
C ASP A 184 -2.09 4.01 24.86
N ALA A 185 -3.33 3.82 24.38
CA ALA A 185 -4.11 2.60 24.63
C ALA A 185 -3.44 1.37 24.02
N LYS A 186 -3.44 0.27 24.78
CA LYS A 186 -2.95 -1.03 24.30
C LYS A 186 -4.07 -2.05 24.37
N VAL A 187 -4.36 -2.69 23.24
CA VAL A 187 -5.39 -3.72 23.11
C VAL A 187 -4.76 -5.01 22.63
N CYS A 188 -4.89 -6.05 23.42
CA CYS A 188 -4.44 -7.40 23.09
C CYS A 188 -5.50 -8.43 23.50
N HIS A 189 -5.41 -9.64 23.00
CA HIS A 189 -6.40 -10.71 23.30
C HIS A 189 -6.47 -11.05 24.82
N ILE A 190 -5.39 -10.80 25.56
CA ILE A 190 -5.29 -11.07 27.00
C ILE A 190 -5.91 -9.93 27.82
N CYS A 191 -6.19 -8.78 27.23
CA CYS A 191 -6.70 -7.58 27.96
C CYS A 191 -8.23 -7.55 28.13
N ASN A 192 -8.95 -8.59 27.71
CA ASN A 192 -10.39 -8.75 27.96
C ASN A 192 -10.62 -9.37 29.36
N LYS A 193 -10.24 -8.65 30.42
CA LYS A 193 -10.71 -8.91 31.78
C LYS A 193 -11.30 -7.66 32.39
#